data_063606ac0563f3e45b44d94c533fa0da
#
_entry.id   063606ac0563f3e45b44d94c533fa0da
#
_cell.length_a   1.000
_cell.length_b   1.000
_cell.length_c   1.000
_cell.angle_alpha   90.00
_cell.angle_beta   90.00
_cell.angle_gamma   90.00
#
_symmetry.space_group_name_H-M   'P 1'
#
loop_
_entity.id
_entity.type
_entity.pdbx_description
1 polymer ?
#
loop_
_entity_poly.entity_id
_entity_poly.type
_entity_poly.pdbx_seq_one_letter_code
_entity_poly.pdbx_strand_id
1 'polypeptide(L)'
;MERSWWREAALATAPCLVGEAAVRGAAVSHNAVMNDVLTYLQIQLATFDEVPFNAVDSALLAQFCMARGEGIMPQVYRAQVSGEAASPKVRAGHGALGELRGLLGRLRGRVGERAGERAGLRAAKEGADVRADDPLVGPQGLGTAGTKAASMEKVAELSPAARRDRAEMTQDATAPLDPVRFADLMRAELFPTMFSGMHAAQMKQQLFWMAASPRFRDLLIYDHAAAFDEARDLQFAATTYVCPGHFAYVGFRGTDTTLTGWREDFNMAYRAPVEAQVLAARYLAAVAADPRLPETLLVGGHSKGGNLAEYAALTAVPEVQGRIARLYNHDGPGFKAGLFAAADYEPLAGRMTKQVPADSMVGILMESFMPVEVVQATGRGFEQHSVFRWVVEGADGEAGRSNAEGARDTGEVRDAETARNVSGALKAFATLPELPERTQRRAEALDRWLASLDSSEREAMVNALFAALKAAGITDASQLFEGGREWAILRDGVMGAPAEDRTIMLNALRGLTRAFSDVTAERNSARRDAQRKAKAE
;
A
#
# COMPACT_ATOMS: atom_id res chain seq x y z
N MET A 1 16.58 32.18 15.43
CA MET A 1 16.23 30.94 16.12
C MET A 1 15.66 29.87 15.17
N GLU A 2 14.80 30.22 14.20
CA GLU A 2 14.21 29.23 13.26
C GLU A 2 15.19 28.53 12.32
N ARG A 3 16.27 29.21 11.87
CA ARG A 3 17.26 28.61 10.95
C ARG A 3 18.17 27.56 11.60
N SER A 4 18.38 27.59 12.90
CA SER A 4 19.21 26.61 13.61
C SER A 4 18.43 25.31 13.86
N TRP A 5 17.15 25.45 14.13
CA TRP A 5 16.27 24.32 14.44
C TRP A 5 16.05 23.38 13.24
N TRP A 6 15.89 23.94 12.01
CA TRP A 6 15.80 23.13 10.81
C TRP A 6 17.08 22.31 10.55
N ARG A 7 18.24 22.86 10.90
CA ARG A 7 19.51 22.10 10.85
C ARG A 7 19.53 20.98 11.89
N GLU A 8 19.03 21.21 13.08
CA GLU A 8 18.98 20.21 14.14
C GLU A 8 17.93 19.14 13.87
N ALA A 9 16.76 19.51 13.38
CA ALA A 9 15.72 18.55 12.95
C ALA A 9 16.19 17.72 11.75
N ALA A 10 16.82 18.34 10.75
CA ALA A 10 17.42 17.65 9.62
C ALA A 10 18.56 16.72 10.04
N LEU A 11 19.41 17.12 11.01
CA LEU A 11 20.49 16.29 11.54
C LEU A 11 19.97 15.15 12.42
N ALA A 12 18.84 15.34 13.12
CA ALA A 12 18.24 14.29 13.95
C ALA A 12 17.42 13.27 13.14
N THR A 13 16.83 13.70 12.01
CA THR A 13 15.96 12.85 11.16
C THR A 13 16.60 12.46 9.83
N ALA A 14 17.57 13.22 9.32
CA ALA A 14 18.28 12.92 8.08
C ALA A 14 19.00 11.56 8.07
N PRO A 15 19.60 11.07 9.18
CA PRO A 15 20.12 9.70 9.23
C PRO A 15 19.04 8.63 9.09
N CYS A 16 17.79 9.00 9.32
CA CYS A 16 16.63 8.10 9.24
C CYS A 16 15.95 8.09 7.88
N LEU A 17 16.07 9.15 7.10
CA LEU A 17 15.35 9.35 5.84
C LEU A 17 16.28 9.53 4.62
N VAL A 18 17.53 9.99 4.84
CA VAL A 18 18.54 10.13 3.78
C VAL A 18 19.85 9.53 4.26
N GLY A 19 20.39 8.56 3.53
CA GLY A 19 21.62 7.86 3.92
C GLY A 19 22.84 8.78 3.96
N GLU A 20 23.48 8.87 5.15
CA GLU A 20 24.83 9.44 5.25
C GLU A 20 25.85 8.61 4.49
N ALA A 21 26.50 9.21 3.52
CA ALA A 21 27.72 8.69 2.96
C ALA A 21 28.84 8.79 4.01
N ALA A 22 29.36 7.65 4.40
CA ALA A 22 30.57 7.36 5.16
C ALA A 22 30.39 6.78 6.57
N VAL A 23 30.19 5.46 6.65
CA VAL A 23 30.87 4.64 7.67
C VAL A 23 31.48 3.43 6.97
N ARG A 24 32.77 3.35 6.95
CA ARG A 24 33.57 2.18 6.55
C ARG A 24 33.28 1.05 7.54
N GLY A 25 32.81 -0.10 7.05
CA GLY A 25 32.72 -1.27 7.87
C GLY A 25 31.99 -2.42 7.19
N ALA A 26 32.71 -3.45 6.86
CA ALA A 26 32.33 -4.69 6.19
C ALA A 26 32.05 -4.53 4.68
N ALA A 27 33.12 -4.60 3.89
CA ALA A 27 33.04 -4.93 2.48
C ALA A 27 32.47 -6.34 2.34
N VAL A 28 31.16 -6.42 2.05
CA VAL A 28 30.61 -7.59 1.39
C VAL A 28 31.31 -7.65 0.04
N SER A 29 31.99 -8.74 -0.25
CA SER A 29 32.75 -8.91 -1.49
C SER A 29 31.82 -8.64 -2.68
N HIS A 30 32.21 -7.70 -3.53
CA HIS A 30 31.41 -7.11 -4.61
C HIS A 30 31.24 -8.05 -5.83
N ASN A 31 31.39 -9.36 -5.71
CA ASN A 31 31.33 -10.31 -6.81
C ASN A 31 30.32 -11.47 -6.67
N ALA A 32 29.41 -11.43 -5.69
CA ALA A 32 28.25 -12.32 -5.74
C ALA A 32 27.19 -11.65 -6.64
N VAL A 33 26.84 -12.28 -7.76
CA VAL A 33 25.66 -11.90 -8.55
C VAL A 33 24.46 -12.07 -7.62
N MET A 34 23.92 -10.96 -7.12
CA MET A 34 22.76 -11.02 -6.25
C MET A 34 21.53 -11.29 -7.11
N ASN A 35 20.88 -12.41 -6.88
CA ASN A 35 19.65 -12.75 -7.56
C ASN A 35 18.51 -11.89 -7.01
N ASP A 36 17.89 -11.10 -7.88
CA ASP A 36 16.66 -10.35 -7.57
C ASP A 36 15.42 -11.11 -8.08
N VAL A 37 14.25 -10.54 -7.89
CA VAL A 37 12.99 -11.15 -8.33
C VAL A 37 12.87 -11.24 -9.87
N LEU A 38 13.57 -10.38 -10.63
CA LEU A 38 13.61 -10.49 -12.09
C LEU A 38 14.53 -11.62 -12.54
N THR A 39 15.63 -11.83 -11.84
CA THR A 39 16.50 -13.01 -12.02
C THR A 39 15.75 -14.31 -11.70
N TYR A 40 14.96 -14.31 -10.61
CA TYR A 40 14.09 -15.45 -10.29
C TYR A 40 13.15 -15.81 -11.46
N LEU A 41 12.51 -14.84 -12.11
CA LEU A 41 11.65 -15.08 -13.28
C LEU A 41 12.37 -15.72 -14.46
N GLN A 42 13.68 -15.47 -14.59
CA GLN A 42 14.49 -16.02 -15.69
C GLN A 42 14.93 -17.46 -15.45
N ILE A 43 15.16 -17.82 -14.18
CA ILE A 43 15.78 -19.11 -13.83
C ILE A 43 14.83 -20.08 -13.14
N GLN A 44 13.76 -19.62 -12.47
CA GLN A 44 12.74 -20.51 -11.90
C GLN A 44 11.74 -20.90 -12.99
N LEU A 45 12.05 -21.98 -13.69
CA LEU A 45 11.24 -22.48 -14.81
C LEU A 45 10.29 -23.60 -14.40
N ALA A 46 10.46 -24.20 -13.22
CA ALA A 46 9.59 -25.26 -12.72
C ALA A 46 8.16 -24.75 -12.53
N THR A 47 7.20 -25.48 -13.04
CA THR A 47 5.77 -25.18 -12.95
C THR A 47 5.28 -25.26 -11.50
N PHE A 48 4.03 -24.85 -11.25
CA PHE A 48 3.43 -24.97 -9.91
C PHE A 48 3.12 -26.42 -9.52
N ASP A 49 3.09 -27.37 -10.47
CA ASP A 49 3.02 -28.81 -10.21
C ASP A 49 4.34 -29.36 -9.66
N GLU A 50 5.48 -28.83 -10.15
CA GLU A 50 6.82 -29.30 -9.79
C GLU A 50 7.34 -28.63 -8.54
N VAL A 51 7.08 -27.33 -8.38
CA VAL A 51 7.49 -26.52 -7.22
C VAL A 51 6.29 -25.70 -6.74
N PRO A 52 5.81 -25.93 -5.52
CA PRO A 52 4.66 -25.19 -4.99
C PRO A 52 4.84 -23.67 -5.03
N PHE A 53 3.72 -22.96 -5.04
CA PHE A 53 3.67 -21.50 -4.95
C PHE A 53 4.39 -21.00 -3.67
N ASN A 54 5.16 -19.93 -3.78
CA ASN A 54 5.99 -19.40 -2.70
C ASN A 54 5.90 -17.87 -2.54
N ALA A 55 6.62 -17.31 -1.58
CA ALA A 55 6.59 -15.89 -1.27
C ALA A 55 7.13 -15.01 -2.41
N VAL A 56 8.09 -15.51 -3.21
CA VAL A 56 8.63 -14.74 -4.36
C VAL A 56 7.59 -14.64 -5.48
N ASP A 57 6.85 -15.72 -5.74
CA ASP A 57 5.73 -15.72 -6.69
C ASP A 57 4.66 -14.72 -6.27
N SER A 58 4.32 -14.73 -4.97
CA SER A 58 3.35 -13.80 -4.39
C SER A 58 3.80 -12.35 -4.55
N ALA A 59 5.06 -12.04 -4.23
CA ALA A 59 5.60 -10.69 -4.35
C ALA A 59 5.58 -10.19 -5.81
N LEU A 60 5.89 -11.07 -6.77
CA LEU A 60 5.81 -10.78 -8.19
C LEU A 60 4.37 -10.51 -8.64
N LEU A 61 3.41 -11.34 -8.27
CA LEU A 61 2.00 -11.11 -8.62
C LEU A 61 1.43 -9.87 -7.93
N ALA A 62 1.79 -9.64 -6.65
CA ALA A 62 1.43 -8.43 -5.93
C ALA A 62 2.03 -7.17 -6.58
N GLN A 63 3.29 -7.23 -7.03
CA GLN A 63 3.92 -6.14 -7.77
C GLN A 63 3.25 -5.91 -9.12
N PHE A 64 2.86 -6.98 -9.83
CA PHE A 64 2.16 -6.84 -11.12
C PHE A 64 0.77 -6.21 -10.99
N CYS A 65 0.12 -6.26 -9.81
CA CYS A 65 -1.11 -5.51 -9.53
C CYS A 65 -0.93 -3.98 -9.67
N MET A 66 0.31 -3.47 -9.68
CA MET A 66 0.60 -2.05 -9.97
C MET A 66 0.34 -1.66 -11.43
N ALA A 67 0.28 -2.64 -12.35
CA ALA A 67 -0.10 -2.38 -13.74
C ALA A 67 -1.55 -1.86 -13.79
N ARG A 68 -1.79 -0.84 -14.60
CA ARG A 68 -3.15 -0.34 -14.85
C ARG A 68 -3.85 -1.24 -15.83
N GLY A 69 -4.88 -1.93 -15.34
CA GLY A 69 -5.63 -2.93 -16.11
C GLY A 69 -7.01 -2.47 -16.57
N GLU A 70 -7.40 -1.23 -16.22
CA GLU A 70 -8.71 -0.66 -16.52
C GLU A 70 -8.93 -0.58 -18.06
N GLY A 71 -9.94 -1.26 -18.56
CA GLY A 71 -10.23 -1.38 -20.01
C GLY A 71 -9.26 -2.27 -20.81
N ILE A 72 -8.30 -2.94 -20.14
CA ILE A 72 -7.29 -3.82 -20.75
C ILE A 72 -7.46 -5.26 -20.25
N MET A 73 -7.70 -5.43 -18.95
CA MET A 73 -7.87 -6.72 -18.29
C MET A 73 -9.37 -7.01 -18.06
N PRO A 74 -9.78 -8.29 -17.88
CA PRO A 74 -11.16 -8.65 -17.56
C PRO A 74 -11.69 -7.92 -16.33
N GLN A 75 -12.98 -7.61 -16.27
CA GLN A 75 -13.64 -6.85 -15.20
C GLN A 75 -14.89 -7.55 -14.67
N VAL A 76 -14.73 -8.80 -14.21
CA VAL A 76 -15.83 -9.66 -13.73
C VAL A 76 -16.49 -9.08 -12.48
N TYR A 77 -15.71 -8.53 -11.55
CA TYR A 77 -16.20 -8.03 -10.25
C TYR A 77 -16.26 -6.50 -10.15
N ARG A 78 -16.31 -5.79 -11.28
CA ARG A 78 -16.37 -4.32 -11.30
C ARG A 78 -17.50 -3.75 -10.44
N ALA A 79 -18.70 -4.36 -10.51
CA ALA A 79 -19.87 -3.89 -9.77
C ALA A 79 -19.68 -3.91 -8.23
N GLN A 80 -18.86 -4.81 -7.70
CA GLN A 80 -18.58 -4.94 -6.27
C GLN A 80 -17.73 -3.78 -5.73
N VAL A 81 -17.00 -3.09 -6.58
CA VAL A 81 -16.11 -1.97 -6.21
C VAL A 81 -16.62 -0.62 -6.68
N SER A 82 -17.48 -0.55 -7.71
CA SER A 82 -18.05 0.70 -8.22
C SER A 82 -19.19 1.27 -7.37
N GLY A 83 -19.71 0.51 -6.43
CA GLY A 83 -20.86 0.90 -5.60
C GLY A 83 -22.22 0.74 -6.31
N GLU A 84 -22.24 0.26 -7.57
CA GLU A 84 -23.45 0.00 -8.35
C GLU A 84 -24.18 -1.30 -7.94
N ALA A 85 -23.50 -2.19 -7.21
CA ALA A 85 -24.12 -3.41 -6.73
C ALA A 85 -25.00 -3.15 -5.49
N ALA A 86 -26.27 -3.52 -5.54
CA ALA A 86 -27.10 -3.66 -4.35
C ALA A 86 -26.37 -4.57 -3.37
N SER A 87 -26.15 -4.08 -2.15
CA SER A 87 -25.46 -4.83 -1.08
C SER A 87 -26.01 -6.25 -1.02
N PRO A 88 -25.20 -7.31 -1.18
CA PRO A 88 -25.65 -8.64 -0.83
C PRO A 88 -26.09 -8.57 0.61
N LYS A 89 -27.28 -9.11 0.92
CA LYS A 89 -27.75 -9.26 2.29
C LYS A 89 -26.81 -10.22 3.01
N VAL A 90 -25.73 -9.69 3.58
CA VAL A 90 -24.85 -10.43 4.48
C VAL A 90 -25.71 -10.77 5.69
N ARG A 91 -26.08 -12.04 5.84
CA ARG A 91 -26.61 -12.55 7.09
C ARG A 91 -25.55 -12.27 8.15
N ALA A 92 -25.91 -11.43 9.12
CA ALA A 92 -25.06 -11.08 10.23
C ALA A 92 -24.69 -12.36 11.02
N GLY A 93 -23.54 -12.93 10.70
CA GLY A 93 -22.82 -13.82 11.58
C GLY A 93 -22.14 -12.94 12.65
N HIS A 94 -22.17 -13.41 13.89
CA HIS A 94 -21.64 -12.72 15.05
C HIS A 94 -20.11 -12.71 15.00
N GLY A 95 -19.51 -11.77 14.25
CA GLY A 95 -18.11 -11.46 14.26
C GLY A 95 -17.93 -9.97 14.60
N ALA A 96 -16.73 -9.53 14.92
CA ALA A 96 -16.36 -8.20 15.44
C ALA A 96 -17.06 -7.00 14.73
N LEU A 97 -17.43 -7.13 13.45
CA LEU A 97 -18.24 -6.14 12.73
C LEU A 97 -19.70 -6.02 13.24
N GLY A 98 -20.26 -7.08 13.82
CA GLY A 98 -21.60 -7.05 14.46
C GLY A 98 -21.58 -6.24 15.75
N GLU A 99 -20.52 -6.36 16.54
CA GLU A 99 -20.33 -5.57 17.77
C GLU A 99 -20.01 -4.10 17.48
N LEU A 100 -19.21 -3.81 16.45
CA LEU A 100 -18.94 -2.42 16.04
C LEU A 100 -20.21 -1.71 15.54
N ARG A 101 -21.08 -2.40 14.77
CA ARG A 101 -22.39 -1.87 14.39
C ARG A 101 -23.31 -1.67 15.61
N GLY A 102 -23.26 -2.57 16.58
CA GLY A 102 -23.98 -2.44 17.83
C GLY A 102 -23.47 -1.30 18.70
N LEU A 103 -22.13 -1.06 18.71
CA LEU A 103 -21.51 0.04 19.44
C LEU A 103 -21.78 1.40 18.77
N LEU A 104 -21.66 1.49 17.46
CA LEU A 104 -22.01 2.69 16.68
C LEU A 104 -23.50 3.03 16.73
N GLY A 105 -24.39 2.01 16.76
CA GLY A 105 -25.82 2.19 16.98
C GLY A 105 -26.13 2.74 18.37
N ARG A 106 -25.44 2.24 19.40
CA ARG A 106 -25.58 2.73 20.80
C ARG A 106 -24.98 4.12 21.00
N LEU A 107 -23.90 4.46 20.30
CA LEU A 107 -23.31 5.82 20.32
C LEU A 107 -24.19 6.83 19.58
N ARG A 108 -24.80 6.46 18.46
CA ARG A 108 -25.79 7.31 17.76
C ARG A 108 -27.07 7.50 18.58
N GLY A 109 -27.55 6.47 19.29
CA GLY A 109 -28.69 6.57 20.20
C GLY A 109 -28.42 7.55 21.35
N ARG A 110 -27.26 7.47 22.00
CA ARG A 110 -26.87 8.38 23.10
C ARG A 110 -26.63 9.83 22.67
N VAL A 111 -26.15 10.05 21.45
CA VAL A 111 -26.02 11.43 20.89
C VAL A 111 -27.39 11.98 20.50
N GLY A 112 -28.30 11.15 19.99
CA GLY A 112 -29.68 11.53 19.68
C GLY A 112 -30.48 11.90 20.93
N GLU A 113 -30.37 11.13 22.02
CA GLU A 113 -31.04 11.43 23.29
C GLU A 113 -30.52 12.72 23.95
N ARG A 114 -29.20 12.98 23.93
CA ARG A 114 -28.65 14.23 24.46
C ARG A 114 -28.98 15.47 23.61
N ALA A 115 -29.18 15.29 22.30
CA ALA A 115 -29.65 16.38 21.42
C ALA A 115 -31.14 16.66 21.63
N GLY A 116 -31.97 15.61 21.88
CA GLY A 116 -33.38 15.73 22.20
C GLY A 116 -33.62 16.44 23.53
N GLU A 117 -32.87 16.14 24.58
CA GLU A 117 -32.98 16.82 25.87
C GLU A 117 -32.60 18.30 25.84
N ARG A 118 -31.60 18.69 25.02
CA ARG A 118 -31.23 20.12 24.85
C ARG A 118 -32.21 20.89 24.00
N ALA A 119 -32.91 20.25 23.05
CA ALA A 119 -33.97 20.87 22.28
C ALA A 119 -35.26 21.06 23.10
N GLY A 120 -35.59 20.13 24.00
CA GLY A 120 -36.73 20.21 24.89
C GLY A 120 -36.63 21.33 25.92
N LEU A 121 -35.44 21.68 26.40
CA LEU A 121 -35.25 22.78 27.38
C LEU A 121 -35.27 24.18 26.76
N ARG A 122 -35.14 24.35 25.42
CA ARG A 122 -35.26 25.63 24.75
C ARG A 122 -36.70 25.98 24.30
N ALA A 123 -37.55 24.99 24.06
CA ALA A 123 -38.92 25.19 23.61
C ALA A 123 -39.88 25.61 24.71
N ALA A 124 -39.47 25.58 25.98
CA ALA A 124 -40.31 25.96 27.14
C ALA A 124 -40.19 27.44 27.56
N LYS A 125 -39.49 28.29 26.83
CA LYS A 125 -39.25 29.69 27.22
C LYS A 125 -39.73 30.78 26.27
N GLU A 126 -40.28 30.44 25.11
CA GLU A 126 -40.81 31.43 24.17
C GLU A 126 -42.15 30.96 23.62
N GLY A 127 -43.19 31.23 24.37
CA GLY A 127 -44.58 31.16 23.96
C GLY A 127 -45.27 32.44 24.34
N ALA A 128 -45.40 33.37 23.43
CA ALA A 128 -46.44 34.42 23.43
C ALA A 128 -46.48 35.11 22.04
N ASP A 129 -47.63 34.92 21.43
CA ASP A 129 -48.36 35.81 20.51
C ASP A 129 -47.66 36.53 19.33
N VAL A 130 -48.17 36.35 18.11
CA VAL A 130 -49.13 37.25 17.41
C VAL A 130 -49.47 36.69 16.01
N ARG A 131 -50.74 36.93 15.61
CA ARG A 131 -51.50 36.46 14.45
C ARG A 131 -51.03 36.98 13.07
N ALA A 132 -51.34 36.15 12.11
CA ALA A 132 -51.76 36.34 10.71
C ALA A 132 -51.77 37.75 10.09
N ASP A 133 -51.26 37.86 8.86
CA ASP A 133 -52.04 38.17 7.65
C ASP A 133 -51.10 38.18 6.41
N ASP A 134 -51.57 37.52 5.33
CA ASP A 134 -51.15 37.57 3.92
C ASP A 134 -51.82 38.82 3.24
N PRO A 135 -51.58 39.24 1.99
CA PRO A 135 -50.84 38.72 0.86
C PRO A 135 -50.18 39.72 -0.13
N LEU A 136 -49.49 39.14 -1.15
CA LEU A 136 -49.35 39.61 -2.56
C LEU A 136 -48.53 40.88 -2.90
N VAL A 137 -47.59 40.73 -3.83
CA VAL A 137 -47.40 41.37 -5.16
C VAL A 137 -45.90 41.41 -5.54
N GLY A 138 -45.50 40.78 -6.65
CA GLY A 138 -44.29 41.12 -7.42
C GLY A 138 -44.58 42.21 -8.44
N PRO A 139 -43.81 42.46 -9.47
CA PRO A 139 -42.40 42.22 -9.80
C PRO A 139 -41.66 43.48 -10.32
N GLN A 140 -40.48 43.31 -10.99
CA GLN A 140 -39.70 44.27 -11.83
C GLN A 140 -38.67 45.11 -11.04
N GLY A 141 -37.45 45.30 -11.46
CA GLY A 141 -36.74 45.12 -12.71
C GLY A 141 -35.41 45.90 -12.66
N LEU A 142 -34.48 45.49 -13.49
CA LEU A 142 -33.39 46.28 -14.09
C LEU A 142 -32.20 46.78 -13.24
N GLY A 143 -30.99 46.34 -13.67
CA GLY A 143 -29.86 47.26 -13.79
C GLY A 143 -28.46 46.66 -13.55
N THR A 144 -27.88 46.09 -14.54
CA THR A 144 -26.50 46.21 -15.08
C THR A 144 -25.31 46.60 -14.21
N ALA A 145 -24.27 45.80 -14.29
CA ALA A 145 -22.85 46.01 -14.54
C ALA A 145 -22.06 44.94 -13.76
N GLY A 146 -21.37 43.97 -14.31
CA GLY A 146 -20.30 44.04 -15.27
C GLY A 146 -18.96 43.97 -14.53
N THR A 147 -18.47 42.76 -14.18
CA THR A 147 -17.02 42.55 -14.10
C THR A 147 -16.69 41.11 -14.53
N LYS A 148 -15.81 41.06 -15.51
CA LYS A 148 -15.26 39.86 -16.14
C LYS A 148 -14.39 39.07 -15.14
N ALA A 149 -14.75 37.83 -14.89
CA ALA A 149 -13.78 36.82 -14.45
C ALA A 149 -13.50 35.94 -15.65
N ALA A 150 -12.31 36.07 -16.21
CA ALA A 150 -11.78 35.18 -17.23
C ALA A 150 -11.22 33.94 -16.55
N SER A 151 -11.99 32.87 -16.52
CA SER A 151 -11.46 31.51 -16.25
C SER A 151 -10.72 31.06 -17.49
N MET A 152 -9.41 30.91 -17.37
CA MET A 152 -8.59 30.24 -18.38
C MET A 152 -8.68 28.73 -18.17
N GLU A 153 -9.65 28.11 -18.79
CA GLU A 153 -9.61 26.72 -19.17
C GLU A 153 -8.65 26.55 -20.35
N LYS A 154 -7.43 26.10 -20.11
CA LYS A 154 -6.61 25.44 -21.13
C LYS A 154 -6.64 23.96 -20.86
N VAL A 155 -7.72 23.31 -21.21
CA VAL A 155 -7.75 21.87 -21.49
C VAL A 155 -6.97 21.68 -22.79
N ALA A 156 -5.84 21.00 -22.71
CA ALA A 156 -5.11 20.55 -23.89
C ALA A 156 -6.09 19.72 -24.75
N GLU A 157 -6.41 20.20 -25.94
CA GLU A 157 -7.30 19.53 -26.89
C GLU A 157 -6.62 18.24 -27.39
N LEU A 158 -7.09 17.09 -26.90
CA LEU A 158 -6.79 15.83 -27.52
C LEU A 158 -7.32 15.84 -28.97
N SER A 159 -6.52 15.32 -29.91
CA SER A 159 -6.90 15.24 -31.31
C SER A 159 -8.24 14.52 -31.50
N PRO A 160 -9.00 14.83 -32.56
CA PRO A 160 -10.28 14.16 -32.85
C PRO A 160 -10.18 12.63 -32.97
N ALA A 161 -9.02 12.09 -33.36
CA ALA A 161 -8.73 10.67 -33.40
C ALA A 161 -8.66 10.08 -31.98
N ALA A 162 -7.91 10.71 -31.06
CA ALA A 162 -7.81 10.27 -29.67
C ALA A 162 -9.14 10.38 -28.90
N ARG A 163 -10.04 11.29 -29.34
CA ARG A 163 -11.42 11.36 -28.81
C ARG A 163 -12.30 10.22 -29.33
N ARG A 164 -12.14 9.81 -30.60
CA ARG A 164 -12.86 8.66 -31.19
C ARG A 164 -12.42 7.34 -30.56
N ASP A 165 -11.11 7.10 -30.44
CA ASP A 165 -10.58 5.89 -29.81
C ASP A 165 -11.04 5.77 -28.34
N ARG A 166 -11.13 6.88 -27.61
CA ARG A 166 -11.66 6.91 -26.23
C ARG A 166 -13.18 6.69 -26.18
N ALA A 167 -13.92 7.18 -27.16
CA ALA A 167 -15.38 7.00 -27.24
C ALA A 167 -15.75 5.58 -27.70
N GLU A 168 -14.95 4.97 -28.59
CA GLU A 168 -15.12 3.58 -29.00
C GLU A 168 -14.72 2.61 -27.89
N MET A 169 -13.65 2.90 -27.11
CA MET A 169 -13.30 2.14 -25.90
C MET A 169 -14.35 2.25 -24.78
N THR A 170 -15.19 3.29 -24.75
CA THR A 170 -16.22 3.46 -23.72
C THR A 170 -17.58 2.86 -24.12
N GLN A 171 -17.81 2.49 -25.36
CA GLN A 171 -19.11 1.94 -25.80
C GLN A 171 -19.26 0.43 -25.61
N ASP A 172 -18.17 -0.33 -25.35
CA ASP A 172 -18.24 -1.78 -25.10
C ASP A 172 -17.86 -2.17 -23.65
N ALA A 173 -17.93 -1.25 -22.71
CA ALA A 173 -17.47 -1.44 -21.33
C ALA A 173 -18.44 -2.26 -20.44
N THR A 174 -19.46 -2.89 -21.01
CA THR A 174 -20.48 -3.61 -20.23
C THR A 174 -20.38 -5.13 -20.28
N ALA A 175 -19.65 -5.71 -21.24
CA ALA A 175 -19.42 -7.15 -21.28
C ALA A 175 -18.12 -7.49 -20.51
N PRO A 176 -18.12 -8.47 -19.59
CA PRO A 176 -16.89 -8.96 -18.99
C PRO A 176 -15.99 -9.53 -20.08
N LEU A 177 -14.73 -9.09 -20.11
CA LEU A 177 -13.73 -9.66 -21.00
C LEU A 177 -13.42 -11.09 -20.55
N ASP A 178 -13.11 -11.98 -21.52
CA ASP A 178 -12.64 -13.32 -21.21
C ASP A 178 -11.30 -13.26 -20.45
N PRO A 179 -10.98 -14.25 -19.58
CA PRO A 179 -9.69 -14.34 -18.93
C PRO A 179 -8.54 -14.31 -19.95
N VAL A 180 -7.50 -13.53 -19.64
CA VAL A 180 -6.33 -13.34 -20.51
C VAL A 180 -5.08 -13.89 -19.87
N ARG A 181 -4.05 -14.22 -20.68
CA ARG A 181 -2.71 -14.60 -20.22
C ARG A 181 -1.79 -13.38 -20.23
N PHE A 182 -0.65 -13.49 -19.55
CA PHE A 182 0.38 -12.45 -19.63
C PHE A 182 0.83 -12.15 -21.06
N ALA A 183 0.89 -13.18 -21.92
CA ALA A 183 1.23 -13.03 -23.33
C ALA A 183 0.24 -12.13 -24.10
N ASP A 184 -1.03 -12.15 -23.74
CA ASP A 184 -2.07 -11.34 -24.41
C ASP A 184 -1.92 -9.84 -24.09
N LEU A 185 -1.20 -9.50 -23.00
CA LEU A 185 -0.85 -8.14 -22.62
C LEU A 185 0.44 -7.63 -23.27
N MET A 186 1.17 -8.49 -24.01
CA MET A 186 2.42 -8.13 -24.72
C MET A 186 2.15 -7.30 -25.97
N ARG A 187 1.40 -6.22 -25.82
CA ARG A 187 0.97 -5.31 -26.87
C ARG A 187 1.54 -3.92 -26.58
N ALA A 188 2.45 -3.50 -27.44
CA ALA A 188 3.23 -2.26 -27.24
C ALA A 188 2.35 -1.01 -27.09
N GLU A 189 1.20 -0.97 -27.75
CA GLU A 189 0.21 0.12 -27.66
C GLU A 189 -0.44 0.25 -26.28
N LEU A 190 -0.45 -0.82 -25.47
CA LEU A 190 -0.98 -0.81 -24.11
C LEU A 190 0.03 -0.30 -23.07
N PHE A 191 1.33 -0.39 -23.35
CA PHE A 191 2.40 -0.12 -22.39
C PHE A 191 2.38 1.29 -21.79
N PRO A 192 2.10 2.37 -22.55
CA PRO A 192 2.03 3.71 -21.96
C PRO A 192 0.96 3.86 -20.89
N THR A 193 -0.17 3.12 -21.03
CA THR A 193 -1.25 3.12 -20.04
C THR A 193 -0.94 2.17 -18.88
N MET A 194 -0.59 0.92 -19.19
CA MET A 194 -0.34 -0.12 -18.18
C MET A 194 0.80 0.23 -17.23
N PHE A 195 1.85 0.86 -17.74
CA PHE A 195 3.09 1.13 -17.02
C PHE A 195 3.37 2.63 -16.90
N SER A 196 2.36 3.39 -16.51
CA SER A 196 2.46 4.85 -16.30
C SER A 196 2.93 5.23 -14.90
N GLY A 197 3.12 4.28 -14.00
CA GLY A 197 3.52 4.52 -12.61
C GLY A 197 5.01 4.29 -12.34
N MET A 198 5.34 4.12 -11.06
CA MET A 198 6.69 3.80 -10.59
C MET A 198 7.18 2.47 -11.19
N HIS A 199 8.51 2.36 -11.39
CA HIS A 199 9.16 1.13 -11.86
C HIS A 199 8.69 0.63 -13.25
N ALA A 200 8.25 1.53 -14.14
CA ALA A 200 7.73 1.17 -15.47
C ALA A 200 8.65 0.24 -16.29
N ALA A 201 9.96 0.43 -16.21
CA ALA A 201 10.94 -0.40 -16.91
C ALA A 201 10.98 -1.84 -16.35
N GLN A 202 11.06 -1.96 -15.03
CA GLN A 202 11.06 -3.27 -14.34
C GLN A 202 9.73 -4.01 -14.54
N MET A 203 8.59 -3.29 -14.50
CA MET A 203 7.27 -3.85 -14.75
C MET A 203 7.14 -4.42 -16.17
N LYS A 204 7.72 -3.76 -17.18
CA LYS A 204 7.77 -4.28 -18.56
C LYS A 204 8.61 -5.55 -18.66
N GLN A 205 9.78 -5.58 -17.99
CA GLN A 205 10.61 -6.77 -17.93
C GLN A 205 9.89 -7.91 -17.20
N GLN A 206 9.19 -7.61 -16.11
CA GLN A 206 8.39 -8.57 -15.38
C GLN A 206 7.32 -9.19 -16.28
N LEU A 207 6.53 -8.38 -17.02
CA LEU A 207 5.54 -8.88 -17.97
C LEU A 207 6.18 -9.79 -19.02
N PHE A 208 7.31 -9.37 -19.60
CA PHE A 208 8.02 -10.18 -20.60
C PHE A 208 8.39 -11.56 -20.06
N TRP A 209 9.01 -11.62 -18.88
CA TRP A 209 9.44 -12.89 -18.29
C TRP A 209 8.26 -13.73 -17.80
N MET A 210 7.21 -13.13 -17.24
CA MET A 210 5.98 -13.86 -16.88
C MET A 210 5.30 -14.48 -18.10
N ALA A 211 5.26 -13.77 -19.22
CA ALA A 211 4.69 -14.28 -20.48
C ALA A 211 5.54 -15.42 -21.08
N ALA A 212 6.85 -15.42 -20.84
CA ALA A 212 7.77 -16.42 -21.39
C ALA A 212 7.97 -17.64 -20.47
N SER A 213 7.92 -17.45 -19.14
CA SER A 213 8.24 -18.49 -18.16
C SER A 213 7.19 -19.60 -18.11
N PRO A 214 7.59 -20.88 -18.18
CA PRO A 214 6.66 -22.00 -17.96
C PRO A 214 5.90 -21.93 -16.64
N ARG A 215 6.46 -21.26 -15.62
CA ARG A 215 5.84 -21.11 -14.32
C ARG A 215 4.63 -20.18 -14.33
N PHE A 216 4.67 -19.09 -15.13
CA PHE A 216 3.65 -18.04 -15.11
C PHE A 216 2.82 -17.92 -16.38
N ARG A 217 3.34 -18.36 -17.54
CA ARG A 217 2.70 -18.12 -18.86
C ARG A 217 1.29 -18.68 -19.00
N ASP A 218 0.96 -19.73 -18.23
CA ASP A 218 -0.34 -20.39 -18.26
C ASP A 218 -1.29 -19.90 -17.15
N LEU A 219 -0.85 -18.98 -16.28
CA LEU A 219 -1.75 -18.27 -15.37
C LEU A 219 -2.72 -17.40 -16.17
N LEU A 220 -3.97 -17.42 -15.73
CA LEU A 220 -5.02 -16.56 -16.27
C LEU A 220 -5.18 -15.33 -15.40
N ILE A 221 -5.19 -14.15 -15.98
CA ILE A 221 -5.71 -12.94 -15.37
C ILE A 221 -7.22 -12.99 -15.52
N TYR A 222 -7.90 -13.31 -14.43
CA TYR A 222 -9.32 -13.59 -14.40
C TYR A 222 -10.16 -12.34 -14.21
N ASP A 223 -9.68 -11.42 -13.37
CA ASP A 223 -10.35 -10.16 -13.08
C ASP A 223 -9.36 -9.06 -12.68
N HIS A 224 -9.71 -7.83 -13.02
CA HIS A 224 -9.07 -6.62 -12.53
C HIS A 224 -10.13 -5.59 -12.19
N ALA A 225 -10.29 -5.27 -10.92
CA ALA A 225 -11.23 -4.26 -10.45
C ALA A 225 -10.47 -3.07 -9.87
N ALA A 226 -10.90 -1.85 -10.22
CA ALA A 226 -10.31 -0.62 -9.73
C ALA A 226 -11.39 0.43 -9.40
N ALA A 227 -11.10 1.26 -8.40
CA ALA A 227 -11.91 2.42 -8.01
C ALA A 227 -11.00 3.58 -7.62
N PHE A 228 -11.37 4.78 -8.06
CA PHE A 228 -10.67 6.02 -7.75
C PHE A 228 -11.67 7.15 -7.54
N ASP A 229 -11.56 7.85 -6.40
CA ASP A 229 -12.42 8.99 -6.05
C ASP A 229 -11.65 9.97 -5.15
N GLU A 230 -11.28 11.13 -5.70
CA GLU A 230 -10.54 12.16 -4.96
C GLU A 230 -11.33 12.74 -3.79
N ALA A 231 -12.66 12.88 -3.94
CA ALA A 231 -13.50 13.48 -2.90
C ALA A 231 -13.65 12.57 -1.67
N ARG A 232 -13.40 11.27 -1.85
CA ARG A 232 -13.48 10.24 -0.81
C ARG A 232 -12.11 9.77 -0.33
N ASP A 233 -11.02 10.34 -0.84
CA ASP A 233 -9.65 9.88 -0.63
C ASP A 233 -9.51 8.38 -0.95
N LEU A 234 -10.10 7.91 -2.06
CA LEU A 234 -10.15 6.50 -2.44
C LEU A 234 -9.24 6.21 -3.61
N GLN A 235 -8.32 5.27 -3.44
CA GLN A 235 -7.56 4.64 -4.51
C GLN A 235 -7.47 3.13 -4.24
N PHE A 236 -8.15 2.32 -5.02
CA PHE A 236 -8.24 0.87 -4.89
C PHE A 236 -7.98 0.18 -6.23
N ALA A 237 -7.27 -0.95 -6.23
CA ALA A 237 -7.37 -1.95 -7.27
C ALA A 237 -7.00 -3.35 -6.74
N ALA A 238 -7.55 -4.36 -7.38
CA ALA A 238 -7.26 -5.75 -7.11
C ALA A 238 -7.24 -6.54 -8.42
N THR A 239 -6.45 -7.60 -8.47
CA THR A 239 -6.36 -8.50 -9.62
C THR A 239 -6.43 -9.95 -9.15
N THR A 240 -7.24 -10.76 -9.79
CA THR A 240 -7.32 -12.21 -9.53
C THR A 240 -6.61 -12.97 -10.63
N TYR A 241 -5.60 -13.75 -10.23
CA TYR A 241 -4.85 -14.66 -11.10
C TYR A 241 -5.27 -16.08 -10.80
N VAL A 242 -5.47 -16.89 -11.84
CA VAL A 242 -5.94 -18.29 -11.69
C VAL A 242 -4.94 -19.25 -12.29
N CYS A 243 -4.49 -20.21 -11.50
CA CYS A 243 -3.87 -21.42 -11.97
C CYS A 243 -4.97 -22.50 -12.04
N PRO A 244 -5.49 -22.84 -13.23
CA PRO A 244 -6.63 -23.75 -13.35
C PRO A 244 -6.38 -25.10 -12.66
N GLY A 245 -7.31 -25.53 -11.82
CA GLY A 245 -7.21 -26.77 -11.07
C GLY A 245 -6.34 -26.71 -9.81
N HIS A 246 -5.60 -25.60 -9.55
CA HIS A 246 -4.68 -25.48 -8.44
C HIS A 246 -5.12 -24.42 -7.43
N PHE A 247 -5.08 -23.14 -7.81
CA PHE A 247 -5.38 -22.01 -6.91
C PHE A 247 -5.88 -20.77 -7.65
N ALA A 248 -6.53 -19.89 -6.92
CA ALA A 248 -6.73 -18.50 -7.29
C ALA A 248 -5.90 -17.60 -6.37
N TYR A 249 -5.07 -16.73 -6.93
CA TYR A 249 -4.32 -15.71 -6.18
C TYR A 249 -5.07 -14.38 -6.28
N VAL A 250 -5.44 -13.82 -5.14
CA VAL A 250 -6.09 -12.51 -5.02
C VAL A 250 -5.02 -11.49 -4.61
N GLY A 251 -4.62 -10.66 -5.56
CA GLY A 251 -3.61 -9.62 -5.36
C GLY A 251 -4.24 -8.25 -5.19
N PHE A 252 -3.83 -7.50 -4.16
CA PHE A 252 -4.23 -6.11 -3.94
C PHE A 252 -3.12 -5.14 -4.32
N ARG A 253 -3.48 -4.09 -5.06
CA ARG A 253 -2.56 -3.05 -5.52
C ARG A 253 -2.15 -2.16 -4.36
N GLY A 254 -0.86 -1.81 -4.32
CA GLY A 254 -0.31 -0.76 -3.47
C GLY A 254 -0.72 0.64 -3.94
N THR A 255 -0.15 1.65 -3.30
CA THR A 255 -0.41 3.06 -3.62
C THR A 255 0.26 3.42 -4.94
N ASP A 256 -0.46 4.11 -5.80
CA ASP A 256 0.10 4.71 -7.00
C ASP A 256 0.78 6.07 -6.69
N THR A 257 1.15 6.84 -7.70
CA THR A 257 1.79 8.15 -7.50
C THR A 257 0.82 9.28 -7.17
N THR A 258 -0.50 9.02 -7.16
CA THR A 258 -1.49 10.08 -6.89
C THR A 258 -1.47 10.53 -5.43
N LEU A 259 -1.67 11.83 -5.20
CA LEU A 259 -1.81 12.35 -3.82
C LEU A 259 -3.04 11.77 -3.12
N THR A 260 -4.09 11.40 -3.85
CA THR A 260 -5.29 10.73 -3.33
C THR A 260 -4.93 9.39 -2.69
N GLY A 261 -4.16 8.55 -3.39
CA GLY A 261 -3.71 7.26 -2.85
C GLY A 261 -2.84 7.44 -1.61
N TRP A 262 -1.89 8.36 -1.64
CA TRP A 262 -1.03 8.67 -0.50
C TRP A 262 -1.83 9.22 0.68
N ARG A 263 -2.83 10.06 0.43
CA ARG A 263 -3.69 10.57 1.50
C ARG A 263 -4.49 9.45 2.15
N GLU A 264 -5.00 8.49 1.37
CA GLU A 264 -5.69 7.32 1.93
C GLU A 264 -4.76 6.51 2.85
N ASP A 265 -3.48 6.33 2.48
CA ASP A 265 -2.50 5.63 3.32
C ASP A 265 -2.30 6.34 4.66
N PHE A 266 -2.11 7.65 4.65
CA PHE A 266 -1.97 8.43 5.87
C PHE A 266 -3.26 8.42 6.71
N ASN A 267 -4.43 8.38 6.07
CA ASN A 267 -5.72 8.28 6.77
C ASN A 267 -5.83 6.99 7.60
N MET A 268 -5.14 5.90 7.22
CA MET A 268 -5.11 4.64 8.00
C MET A 268 -4.57 4.84 9.42
N ALA A 269 -3.76 5.87 9.68
CA ALA A 269 -3.23 6.15 11.01
C ALA A 269 -4.30 6.60 12.02
N TYR A 270 -5.44 7.13 11.56
CA TYR A 270 -6.49 7.62 12.45
C TYR A 270 -7.90 7.12 12.10
N ARG A 271 -8.13 6.71 10.85
CA ARG A 271 -9.41 6.17 10.36
C ARG A 271 -9.29 4.68 10.07
N ALA A 272 -10.20 3.89 10.61
CA ALA A 272 -10.29 2.46 10.34
C ALA A 272 -11.75 1.99 10.40
N PRO A 273 -12.23 1.29 9.36
CA PRO A 273 -11.54 1.06 8.09
C PRO A 273 -11.50 2.32 7.20
N VAL A 274 -10.49 2.40 6.32
CA VAL A 274 -10.54 3.25 5.14
C VAL A 274 -11.34 2.55 4.04
N GLU A 275 -11.74 3.30 3.00
CA GLU A 275 -12.66 2.73 2.01
C GLU A 275 -12.04 1.62 1.18
N ALA A 276 -10.77 1.73 0.80
CA ALA A 276 -10.06 0.67 0.09
C ALA A 276 -10.04 -0.66 0.88
N GLN A 277 -9.97 -0.64 2.22
CA GLN A 277 -10.05 -1.84 3.05
C GLN A 277 -11.44 -2.49 2.93
N VAL A 278 -12.51 -1.71 2.92
CA VAL A 278 -13.87 -2.21 2.73
C VAL A 278 -14.04 -2.85 1.35
N LEU A 279 -13.49 -2.20 0.31
CA LEU A 279 -13.53 -2.74 -1.05
C LEU A 279 -12.71 -4.02 -1.18
N ALA A 280 -11.56 -4.12 -0.50
CA ALA A 280 -10.75 -5.33 -0.47
C ALA A 280 -11.52 -6.53 0.14
N ALA A 281 -12.21 -6.33 1.26
CA ALA A 281 -13.05 -7.37 1.86
C ALA A 281 -14.20 -7.79 0.94
N ARG A 282 -14.86 -6.84 0.26
CA ARG A 282 -15.94 -7.14 -0.71
C ARG A 282 -15.41 -7.90 -1.92
N TYR A 283 -14.26 -7.51 -2.43
CA TYR A 283 -13.64 -8.15 -3.57
C TYR A 283 -13.26 -9.60 -3.25
N LEU A 284 -12.60 -9.86 -2.13
CA LEU A 284 -12.25 -11.22 -1.68
C LEU A 284 -13.51 -12.08 -1.50
N ALA A 285 -14.58 -11.53 -0.91
CA ALA A 285 -15.84 -12.24 -0.76
C ALA A 285 -16.48 -12.61 -2.10
N ALA A 286 -16.40 -11.70 -3.11
CA ALA A 286 -16.93 -11.96 -4.45
C ALA A 286 -16.13 -13.06 -5.17
N VAL A 287 -14.80 -13.02 -5.09
CA VAL A 287 -13.91 -14.06 -5.62
C VAL A 287 -14.21 -15.40 -4.96
N ALA A 288 -14.34 -15.43 -3.65
CA ALA A 288 -14.63 -16.65 -2.90
C ALA A 288 -16.04 -17.24 -3.20
N ALA A 289 -16.99 -16.41 -3.60
CA ALA A 289 -18.34 -16.85 -3.97
C ALA A 289 -18.45 -17.36 -5.41
N ASP A 290 -17.43 -17.22 -6.24
CA ASP A 290 -17.48 -17.64 -7.64
C ASP A 290 -17.16 -19.14 -7.78
N PRO A 291 -18.13 -19.98 -8.17
CA PRO A 291 -17.95 -21.43 -8.29
C PRO A 291 -17.05 -21.86 -9.46
N ARG A 292 -16.67 -20.92 -10.34
CA ARG A 292 -15.76 -21.18 -11.48
C ARG A 292 -14.30 -21.18 -11.05
N LEU A 293 -14.01 -20.65 -9.85
CA LEU A 293 -12.65 -20.50 -9.33
C LEU A 293 -12.23 -21.68 -8.47
N PRO A 294 -10.93 -21.99 -8.41
CA PRO A 294 -10.40 -23.03 -7.53
C PRO A 294 -10.78 -22.82 -6.07
N GLU A 295 -10.94 -23.92 -5.34
CA GLU A 295 -11.24 -23.90 -3.90
C GLU A 295 -10.11 -23.26 -3.09
N THR A 296 -8.86 -23.48 -3.47
CA THR A 296 -7.68 -22.93 -2.81
C THR A 296 -7.49 -21.47 -3.16
N LEU A 297 -7.50 -20.61 -2.15
CA LEU A 297 -7.21 -19.19 -2.27
C LEU A 297 -5.84 -18.86 -1.71
N LEU A 298 -5.09 -18.07 -2.45
CA LEU A 298 -3.87 -17.38 -2.02
C LEU A 298 -4.17 -15.89 -2.04
N VAL A 299 -3.78 -15.17 -1.00
CA VAL A 299 -4.11 -13.75 -0.87
C VAL A 299 -2.82 -12.98 -0.59
N GLY A 300 -2.61 -11.85 -1.24
CA GLY A 300 -1.41 -11.05 -0.97
C GLY A 300 -1.45 -9.66 -1.58
N GLY A 301 -0.44 -8.86 -1.21
CA GLY A 301 -0.27 -7.51 -1.72
C GLY A 301 1.04 -6.90 -1.26
N HIS A 302 1.49 -5.86 -1.95
CA HIS A 302 2.67 -5.08 -1.61
C HIS A 302 2.26 -3.68 -1.13
N SER A 303 2.97 -3.13 -0.16
CA SER A 303 2.70 -1.79 0.38
C SER A 303 1.27 -1.69 0.93
N LYS A 304 0.49 -0.66 0.60
CA LYS A 304 -0.95 -0.58 0.91
C LYS A 304 -1.67 -1.89 0.56
N GLY A 305 -1.35 -2.51 -0.58
CA GLY A 305 -1.94 -3.78 -0.99
C GLY A 305 -1.73 -4.91 0.02
N GLY A 306 -0.59 -4.94 0.74
CA GLY A 306 -0.33 -5.87 1.84
C GLY A 306 -1.28 -5.66 3.03
N ASN A 307 -1.51 -4.39 3.41
CA ASN A 307 -2.51 -4.04 4.41
C ASN A 307 -3.93 -4.43 3.98
N LEU A 308 -4.28 -4.19 2.69
CA LEU A 308 -5.59 -4.57 2.15
C LEU A 308 -5.80 -6.09 2.15
N ALA A 309 -4.76 -6.86 1.80
CA ALA A 309 -4.77 -8.32 1.82
C ALA A 309 -5.00 -8.85 3.24
N GLU A 310 -4.27 -8.31 4.21
CA GLU A 310 -4.38 -8.65 5.63
C GLU A 310 -5.78 -8.29 6.16
N TYR A 311 -6.28 -7.08 5.88
CA TYR A 311 -7.61 -6.65 6.28
C TYR A 311 -8.71 -7.56 5.70
N ALA A 312 -8.66 -7.83 4.40
CA ALA A 312 -9.66 -8.65 3.72
C ALA A 312 -9.71 -10.08 4.27
N ALA A 313 -8.53 -10.68 4.55
CA ALA A 313 -8.43 -12.03 5.09
C ALA A 313 -8.94 -12.11 6.55
N LEU A 314 -8.57 -11.14 7.40
CA LEU A 314 -8.99 -11.10 8.81
C LEU A 314 -10.50 -10.85 8.97
N THR A 315 -11.11 -10.07 8.07
CA THR A 315 -12.54 -9.74 8.12
C THR A 315 -13.43 -10.71 7.32
N ALA A 316 -12.81 -11.68 6.64
CA ALA A 316 -13.54 -12.71 5.90
C ALA A 316 -14.33 -13.64 6.84
N VAL A 317 -15.45 -14.18 6.35
CA VAL A 317 -16.22 -15.21 7.08
C VAL A 317 -15.39 -16.50 7.22
N PRO A 318 -15.63 -17.32 8.28
CA PRO A 318 -14.82 -18.51 8.54
C PRO A 318 -14.70 -19.47 7.36
N GLU A 319 -15.73 -19.61 6.54
CA GLU A 319 -15.74 -20.46 5.36
C GLU A 319 -14.71 -19.98 4.31
N VAL A 320 -14.57 -18.66 4.14
CA VAL A 320 -13.59 -18.06 3.25
C VAL A 320 -12.19 -18.15 3.86
N GLN A 321 -12.04 -17.86 5.16
CA GLN A 321 -10.77 -18.03 5.86
C GLN A 321 -10.25 -19.47 5.77
N GLY A 322 -11.15 -20.47 5.83
CA GLY A 322 -10.82 -21.88 5.66
C GLY A 322 -10.21 -22.21 4.29
N ARG A 323 -10.59 -21.47 3.24
CA ARG A 323 -10.06 -21.63 1.88
C ARG A 323 -8.73 -20.90 1.63
N ILE A 324 -8.36 -19.92 2.47
CA ILE A 324 -7.09 -19.19 2.34
C ILE A 324 -5.95 -20.11 2.77
N ALA A 325 -5.24 -20.67 1.80
CA ALA A 325 -4.08 -21.51 2.05
C ALA A 325 -2.84 -20.71 2.47
N ARG A 326 -2.67 -19.49 1.94
CA ARG A 326 -1.59 -18.56 2.31
C ARG A 326 -2.04 -17.11 2.20
N LEU A 327 -1.59 -16.30 3.16
CA LEU A 327 -1.72 -14.85 3.19
C LEU A 327 -0.33 -14.22 3.23
N TYR A 328 -0.04 -13.33 2.29
CA TYR A 328 1.23 -12.63 2.18
C TYR A 328 1.05 -11.12 2.30
N ASN A 329 1.81 -10.49 3.19
CA ASN A 329 1.93 -9.05 3.30
C ASN A 329 3.38 -8.65 2.98
N HIS A 330 3.61 -8.06 1.80
CA HIS A 330 4.94 -7.63 1.35
C HIS A 330 5.14 -6.15 1.69
N ASP A 331 5.81 -5.89 2.80
CA ASP A 331 6.16 -4.56 3.34
C ASP A 331 4.97 -3.58 3.43
N GLY A 332 3.76 -4.13 3.68
CA GLY A 332 2.57 -3.31 3.95
C GLY A 332 2.53 -2.86 5.41
N PRO A 333 1.96 -1.67 5.70
CA PRO A 333 1.79 -1.20 7.06
C PRO A 333 0.79 -2.07 7.81
N GLY A 334 0.84 -2.04 9.14
CA GLY A 334 -0.18 -2.61 10.01
C GLY A 334 -1.45 -1.76 10.08
N PHE A 335 -2.14 -1.83 11.21
CA PHE A 335 -3.41 -1.15 11.44
C PHE A 335 -3.30 -0.15 12.59
N LYS A 336 -4.23 0.78 12.64
CA LYS A 336 -4.43 1.63 13.81
C LYS A 336 -4.57 0.74 15.05
N ALA A 337 -3.84 1.06 16.11
CA ALA A 337 -3.83 0.30 17.35
C ALA A 337 -5.24 0.00 17.87
N GLY A 338 -5.47 -1.26 18.24
CA GLY A 338 -6.75 -1.75 18.75
C GLY A 338 -7.83 -2.00 17.69
N LEU A 339 -7.48 -1.96 16.38
CA LEU A 339 -8.43 -2.40 15.33
C LEU A 339 -8.60 -3.92 15.35
N PHE A 340 -7.52 -4.66 15.48
CA PHE A 340 -7.47 -6.10 15.62
C PHE A 340 -6.70 -6.48 16.89
N ALA A 341 -7.00 -7.66 17.43
CA ALA A 341 -6.27 -8.31 18.51
C ALA A 341 -5.52 -9.53 17.96
N ALA A 342 -4.53 -10.04 18.69
CA ALA A 342 -3.81 -11.25 18.30
C ALA A 342 -4.76 -12.46 18.06
N ALA A 343 -5.85 -12.54 18.80
CA ALA A 343 -6.86 -13.60 18.63
C ALA A 343 -7.57 -13.56 17.25
N ASP A 344 -7.67 -12.39 16.61
CA ASP A 344 -8.28 -12.26 15.27
C ASP A 344 -7.42 -12.92 14.18
N TYR A 345 -6.13 -13.16 14.45
CA TYR A 345 -5.19 -13.82 13.54
C TYR A 345 -5.16 -15.35 13.71
N GLU A 346 -5.72 -15.89 14.79
CA GLU A 346 -5.69 -17.33 15.10
C GLU A 346 -6.29 -18.19 13.99
N PRO A 347 -7.44 -17.83 13.36
CA PRO A 347 -8.01 -18.62 12.27
C PRO A 347 -7.06 -18.83 11.07
N LEU A 348 -6.07 -17.95 10.90
CA LEU A 348 -5.08 -17.99 9.82
C LEU A 348 -3.68 -18.40 10.31
N ALA A 349 -3.52 -18.79 11.57
CA ALA A 349 -2.23 -19.17 12.14
C ALA A 349 -1.51 -20.21 11.30
N GLY A 350 -0.19 -20.05 11.13
CA GLY A 350 0.66 -20.92 10.30
C GLY A 350 0.48 -20.74 8.77
N ARG A 351 -0.44 -19.88 8.34
CA ARG A 351 -0.72 -19.61 6.92
C ARG A 351 -0.44 -18.16 6.51
N MET A 352 0.14 -17.37 7.41
CA MET A 352 0.44 -15.95 7.19
C MET A 352 1.95 -15.71 7.20
N THR A 353 2.39 -14.79 6.36
CA THR A 353 3.78 -14.30 6.36
C THR A 353 3.81 -12.83 5.97
N LYS A 354 4.51 -12.02 6.76
CA LYS A 354 4.79 -10.63 6.47
C LYS A 354 6.28 -10.47 6.19
N GLN A 355 6.65 -10.18 4.94
CA GLN A 355 8.02 -9.86 4.57
C GLN A 355 8.27 -8.36 4.77
N VAL A 356 9.36 -8.00 5.43
CA VAL A 356 9.81 -6.62 5.56
C VAL A 356 11.30 -6.53 5.19
N PRO A 357 11.74 -5.56 4.38
CA PRO A 357 13.17 -5.41 4.08
C PRO A 357 13.94 -4.92 5.30
N ALA A 358 15.24 -5.21 5.32
CA ALA A 358 16.14 -4.87 6.43
C ALA A 358 16.08 -3.39 6.83
N ASP A 359 15.89 -2.49 5.87
CA ASP A 359 15.75 -1.03 6.10
C ASP A 359 14.33 -0.53 5.82
N SER A 360 13.32 -1.33 6.18
CA SER A 360 11.91 -1.01 5.97
C SER A 360 11.53 0.36 6.54
N MET A 361 10.70 1.06 5.75
CA MET A 361 10.10 2.34 6.12
C MET A 361 8.58 2.23 6.30
N VAL A 362 7.95 1.28 5.62
CA VAL A 362 6.49 1.15 5.54
C VAL A 362 6.00 -0.04 6.36
N GLY A 363 6.57 -1.23 6.18
CA GLY A 363 6.11 -2.45 6.83
C GLY A 363 6.27 -2.48 8.35
N ILE A 364 7.09 -1.55 8.90
CA ILE A 364 7.28 -1.38 10.34
C ILE A 364 6.26 -0.42 10.99
N LEU A 365 5.37 0.20 10.20
CA LEU A 365 4.41 1.18 10.70
C LEU A 365 3.16 0.47 11.22
N MET A 366 2.65 0.97 12.36
CA MET A 366 1.39 0.54 12.96
C MET A 366 1.38 -0.95 13.40
N GLU A 367 0.25 -1.43 13.89
CA GLU A 367 0.13 -2.72 14.57
C GLU A 367 -0.24 -3.85 13.62
N SER A 368 0.51 -4.94 13.61
CA SER A 368 0.18 -6.19 12.92
C SER A 368 0.72 -7.38 13.73
N PHE A 369 -0.08 -8.43 13.85
CA PHE A 369 0.31 -9.65 14.58
C PHE A 369 0.72 -10.79 13.63
N MET A 370 0.98 -10.49 12.35
CA MET A 370 1.53 -11.46 11.42
C MET A 370 2.98 -11.82 11.77
N PRO A 371 3.39 -13.10 11.60
CA PRO A 371 4.80 -13.48 11.67
C PRO A 371 5.62 -12.70 10.64
N VAL A 372 6.72 -12.10 11.08
CA VAL A 372 7.60 -11.26 10.25
C VAL A 372 8.83 -12.04 9.80
N GLU A 373 9.10 -11.99 8.50
CA GLU A 373 10.37 -12.42 7.89
C GLU A 373 11.10 -11.16 7.41
N VAL A 374 12.35 -10.97 7.89
CA VAL A 374 13.17 -9.84 7.48
C VAL A 374 13.95 -10.23 6.22
N VAL A 375 13.62 -9.62 5.08
CA VAL A 375 14.27 -9.91 3.81
C VAL A 375 15.49 -9.03 3.56
N GLN A 376 16.53 -9.62 2.98
CA GLN A 376 17.67 -8.87 2.48
C GLN A 376 17.26 -8.07 1.24
N ALA A 377 17.74 -6.84 1.14
CA ALA A 377 17.46 -5.97 0.01
C ALA A 377 18.65 -5.07 -0.30
N THR A 378 18.77 -4.68 -1.56
CA THR A 378 19.76 -3.71 -2.03
C THR A 378 19.26 -2.28 -1.86
N GLY A 379 20.17 -1.31 -1.79
CA GLY A 379 19.82 0.09 -1.54
C GLY A 379 19.59 0.40 -0.06
N ARG A 380 18.89 1.51 0.24
CA ARG A 380 18.67 2.00 1.62
C ARG A 380 17.30 2.65 1.76
N GLY A 381 16.74 2.60 2.96
CA GLY A 381 15.49 3.29 3.31
C GLY A 381 14.37 2.94 2.34
N PHE A 382 13.73 3.96 1.76
CA PHE A 382 12.59 3.78 0.87
C PHE A 382 12.91 3.02 -0.43
N GLU A 383 14.19 2.99 -0.88
CA GLU A 383 14.57 2.16 -2.03
C GLU A 383 14.31 0.68 -1.79
N GLN A 384 14.51 0.20 -0.53
CA GLN A 384 14.26 -1.17 -0.15
C GLN A 384 12.77 -1.53 -0.10
N HIS A 385 11.87 -0.56 -0.09
CA HIS A 385 10.44 -0.80 -0.20
C HIS A 385 10.05 -1.46 -1.53
N SER A 386 10.83 -1.24 -2.59
CA SER A 386 10.61 -1.86 -3.88
C SER A 386 10.98 -3.35 -3.86
N VAL A 387 10.04 -4.22 -4.19
CA VAL A 387 10.23 -5.68 -4.33
C VAL A 387 11.38 -6.01 -5.31
N PHE A 388 11.62 -5.16 -6.33
CA PHE A 388 12.73 -5.32 -7.26
C PHE A 388 14.13 -5.16 -6.65
N ARG A 389 14.21 -4.76 -5.38
CA ARG A 389 15.44 -4.64 -4.61
C ARG A 389 15.67 -5.83 -3.68
N TRP A 390 14.69 -6.73 -3.54
CA TRP A 390 14.75 -7.85 -2.62
C TRP A 390 15.61 -8.97 -3.18
N VAL A 391 16.42 -9.57 -2.32
CA VAL A 391 17.36 -10.63 -2.69
C VAL A 391 16.66 -11.98 -2.57
N VAL A 392 16.71 -12.76 -3.65
CA VAL A 392 16.23 -14.14 -3.68
C VAL A 392 17.41 -15.06 -3.37
N GLU A 393 17.19 -16.03 -2.48
CA GLU A 393 18.19 -17.00 -2.09
C GLU A 393 18.58 -17.89 -3.28
N GLY A 394 19.86 -17.86 -3.66
CA GLY A 394 20.40 -18.67 -4.73
C GLY A 394 20.77 -20.07 -4.27
N ALA A 395 20.88 -21.00 -5.21
CA ALA A 395 21.40 -22.36 -5.00
C ALA A 395 22.83 -22.41 -4.44
N ASP A 396 23.48 -21.29 -4.24
CA ASP A 396 24.91 -21.12 -3.98
C ASP A 396 25.32 -21.29 -2.51
N GLY A 397 24.50 -21.96 -1.71
CA GLY A 397 24.99 -22.61 -0.51
C GLY A 397 26.03 -23.69 -0.89
N GLU A 398 27.33 -23.37 -0.88
CA GLU A 398 28.51 -24.21 -1.08
C GLU A 398 28.94 -24.63 -2.51
N ALA A 399 28.03 -24.84 -3.48
CA ALA A 399 28.41 -25.22 -4.84
C ALA A 399 28.90 -24.06 -5.72
N GLY A 400 28.47 -22.84 -5.45
CA GLY A 400 28.86 -21.64 -6.23
C GLY A 400 30.26 -21.11 -5.94
N ARG A 401 30.88 -21.48 -4.80
CA ARG A 401 32.25 -21.04 -4.46
C ARG A 401 33.34 -21.76 -5.23
N SER A 402 33.07 -22.94 -5.77
CA SER A 402 34.10 -23.72 -6.49
C SER A 402 34.22 -23.39 -7.99
N ASN A 403 33.21 -22.71 -8.60
CA ASN A 403 33.21 -22.47 -10.05
C ASN A 403 33.48 -21.00 -10.46
N ALA A 404 33.64 -20.09 -9.50
CA ALA A 404 33.89 -18.67 -9.81
C ALA A 404 35.34 -18.35 -10.22
N GLU A 405 36.30 -19.26 -9.97
CA GLU A 405 37.71 -19.04 -10.33
C GLU A 405 38.09 -19.49 -11.76
N GLY A 406 37.16 -20.13 -12.52
CA GLY A 406 37.46 -20.72 -13.81
C GLY A 406 36.70 -20.23 -15.04
N ALA A 407 35.64 -19.46 -14.88
CA ALA A 407 34.77 -19.06 -16.01
C ALA A 407 35.22 -17.73 -16.63
N ARG A 408 36.17 -17.78 -17.56
CA ARG A 408 36.33 -16.77 -18.59
C ARG A 408 35.16 -16.88 -19.55
N ASP A 409 34.59 -15.71 -19.86
CA ASP A 409 33.57 -15.41 -20.85
C ASP A 409 33.64 -16.29 -22.12
N THR A 410 32.90 -17.39 -22.10
CA THR A 410 32.57 -18.17 -23.30
C THR A 410 31.05 -18.15 -23.35
N GLY A 411 30.47 -17.45 -24.34
CA GLY A 411 29.03 -17.32 -24.56
C GLY A 411 28.31 -18.64 -24.87
N GLU A 412 28.54 -19.66 -24.07
CA GLU A 412 27.85 -20.95 -24.18
C GLU A 412 26.49 -20.87 -23.47
N VAL A 413 25.46 -21.09 -24.24
CA VAL A 413 24.10 -21.33 -23.77
C VAL A 413 24.14 -22.50 -22.78
N ARG A 414 23.90 -22.24 -21.50
CA ARG A 414 23.72 -23.31 -20.49
C ARG A 414 22.61 -24.23 -20.98
N ASP A 415 22.87 -25.53 -21.00
CA ASP A 415 21.89 -26.50 -21.41
C ASP A 415 20.64 -26.47 -20.50
N ALA A 416 19.52 -26.97 -21.01
CA ALA A 416 18.23 -26.97 -20.32
C ALA A 416 18.25 -27.80 -19.02
N GLU A 417 19.19 -28.73 -18.89
CA GLU A 417 19.35 -29.59 -17.71
C GLU A 417 20.05 -28.84 -16.57
N THR A 418 21.08 -28.05 -16.88
CA THR A 418 21.74 -27.17 -15.90
C THR A 418 20.76 -26.08 -15.43
N ALA A 419 19.93 -25.51 -16.31
CA ALA A 419 18.89 -24.57 -15.94
C ALA A 419 17.83 -25.19 -15.00
N ARG A 420 17.42 -26.44 -15.23
CA ARG A 420 16.48 -27.16 -14.34
C ARG A 420 17.06 -27.44 -12.97
N ASN A 421 18.33 -27.79 -12.88
CA ASN A 421 19.00 -28.08 -11.61
C ASN A 421 19.18 -26.80 -10.76
N VAL A 422 19.42 -25.66 -11.39
CA VAL A 422 19.46 -24.35 -10.71
C VAL A 422 18.04 -23.91 -10.31
N SER A 423 17.04 -24.15 -11.17
CA SER A 423 15.64 -23.80 -10.92
C SER A 423 15.05 -24.43 -9.65
N GLY A 424 15.46 -25.67 -9.31
CA GLY A 424 14.97 -26.34 -8.09
C GLY A 424 15.41 -25.68 -6.78
N ALA A 425 16.36 -24.74 -6.81
CA ALA A 425 16.99 -24.18 -5.63
C ALA A 425 16.49 -22.77 -5.25
N LEU A 426 15.86 -22.01 -6.17
CA LEU A 426 15.34 -20.67 -5.88
C LEU A 426 13.89 -20.76 -5.40
N LYS A 427 13.67 -20.69 -4.07
CA LYS A 427 12.33 -20.89 -3.49
C LYS A 427 11.93 -19.82 -2.48
N ALA A 428 12.84 -18.97 -2.05
CA ALA A 428 12.61 -18.05 -0.96
C ALA A 428 13.42 -16.77 -1.10
N PHE A 429 13.05 -15.77 -0.37
CA PHE A 429 13.89 -14.60 -0.15
C PHE A 429 15.06 -14.93 0.78
N ALA A 430 16.21 -14.33 0.54
CA ALA A 430 17.30 -14.33 1.51
C ALA A 430 16.87 -13.52 2.74
N THR A 431 16.98 -14.11 3.93
CA THR A 431 16.47 -13.52 5.17
C THR A 431 17.58 -13.14 6.14
N LEU A 432 17.24 -12.26 7.07
CA LEU A 432 18.02 -11.95 8.27
C LEU A 432 17.28 -12.48 9.49
N PRO A 433 17.98 -12.84 10.57
CA PRO A 433 17.35 -13.37 11.78
C PRO A 433 16.45 -12.34 12.48
N GLU A 434 16.75 -11.04 12.33
CA GLU A 434 16.00 -9.93 12.91
C GLU A 434 16.22 -8.62 12.14
N LEU A 435 15.37 -7.63 12.40
CA LEU A 435 15.56 -6.28 11.89
C LEU A 435 16.85 -5.67 12.44
N PRO A 436 17.67 -5.00 11.60
CA PRO A 436 18.82 -4.24 12.07
C PRO A 436 18.44 -3.22 13.16
N GLU A 437 19.34 -3.02 14.14
CA GLU A 437 19.10 -2.14 15.30
C GLU A 437 18.59 -0.74 14.93
N ARG A 438 19.08 -0.17 13.82
CA ARG A 438 18.61 1.13 13.31
C ARG A 438 17.14 1.11 12.90
N THR A 439 16.69 0.01 12.28
CA THR A 439 15.30 -0.17 11.83
C THR A 439 14.38 -0.43 13.01
N GLN A 440 14.84 -1.23 13.99
CA GLN A 440 14.13 -1.42 15.25
C GLN A 440 13.93 -0.09 16.01
N ARG A 441 14.98 0.74 16.10
CA ARG A 441 14.87 2.08 16.72
C ARG A 441 13.88 2.99 16.00
N ARG A 442 13.87 2.92 14.66
CA ARG A 442 12.91 3.66 13.83
C ARG A 442 11.49 3.22 14.12
N ALA A 443 11.22 1.92 14.10
CA ALA A 443 9.91 1.36 14.40
C ALA A 443 9.42 1.83 15.77
N GLU A 444 10.24 1.63 16.81
CA GLU A 444 9.90 2.03 18.18
C GLU A 444 9.65 3.54 18.33
N ALA A 445 10.45 4.37 17.68
CA ALA A 445 10.28 5.82 17.75
C ALA A 445 8.99 6.28 17.03
N LEU A 446 8.68 5.68 15.86
CA LEU A 446 7.47 5.97 15.12
C LEU A 446 6.22 5.51 15.87
N ASP A 447 6.25 4.32 16.47
CA ASP A 447 5.14 3.80 17.27
C ASP A 447 4.88 4.69 18.50
N ARG A 448 5.92 5.08 19.25
CA ARG A 448 5.81 6.01 20.39
C ARG A 448 5.26 7.36 19.98
N TRP A 449 5.75 7.88 18.85
CA TRP A 449 5.27 9.15 18.34
C TRP A 449 3.80 9.08 17.94
N LEU A 450 3.40 8.07 17.16
CA LEU A 450 2.00 7.87 16.79
C LEU A 450 1.12 7.65 18.02
N ALA A 451 1.57 6.88 19.01
CA ALA A 451 0.83 6.65 20.24
C ALA A 451 0.67 7.92 21.11
N SER A 452 1.57 8.90 20.95
CA SER A 452 1.47 10.18 21.67
C SER A 452 0.43 11.14 21.09
N LEU A 453 -0.12 10.85 19.91
CA LEU A 453 -1.13 11.65 19.22
C LEU A 453 -2.49 10.94 19.31
N ASP A 454 -3.55 11.67 19.60
CA ASP A 454 -4.90 11.15 19.48
C ASP A 454 -5.37 11.12 18.01
N SER A 455 -6.57 10.57 17.74
CA SER A 455 -7.07 10.45 16.36
C SER A 455 -7.33 11.80 15.71
N SER A 456 -7.73 12.83 16.46
CA SER A 456 -7.99 14.17 15.93
C SER A 456 -6.68 14.90 15.62
N GLU A 457 -5.66 14.71 16.44
CA GLU A 457 -4.32 15.25 16.20
C GLU A 457 -3.65 14.62 14.97
N ARG A 458 -3.80 13.30 14.79
CA ARG A 458 -3.34 12.60 13.58
C ARG A 458 -4.06 13.09 12.33
N GLU A 459 -5.40 13.24 12.39
CA GLU A 459 -6.19 13.79 11.30
C GLU A 459 -5.75 15.22 10.94
N ALA A 460 -5.60 16.09 11.93
CA ALA A 460 -5.12 17.45 11.74
C ALA A 460 -3.72 17.49 11.10
N MET A 461 -2.82 16.62 11.56
CA MET A 461 -1.47 16.48 11.00
C MET A 461 -1.50 16.03 9.53
N VAL A 462 -2.31 15.03 9.19
CA VAL A 462 -2.46 14.56 7.80
C VAL A 462 -3.03 15.68 6.94
N ASN A 463 -4.07 16.38 7.39
CA ASN A 463 -4.66 17.50 6.67
C ASN A 463 -3.64 18.61 6.42
N ALA A 464 -2.87 19.00 7.44
CA ALA A 464 -1.82 20.01 7.34
C ALA A 464 -0.69 19.58 6.37
N LEU A 465 -0.29 18.29 6.39
CA LEU A 465 0.71 17.75 5.46
C LEU A 465 0.24 17.90 4.01
N PHE A 466 -0.98 17.46 3.68
CA PHE A 466 -1.49 17.55 2.32
C PHE A 466 -1.78 18.98 1.90
N ALA A 467 -2.16 19.88 2.82
CA ALA A 467 -2.23 21.32 2.56
C ALA A 467 -0.86 21.91 2.22
N ALA A 468 0.20 21.50 2.94
CA ALA A 468 1.56 21.93 2.66
C ALA A 468 2.09 21.40 1.31
N LEU A 469 1.82 20.14 0.96
CA LEU A 469 2.18 19.59 -0.34
C LEU A 469 1.48 20.35 -1.49
N LYS A 470 0.20 20.64 -1.33
CA LYS A 470 -0.56 21.45 -2.28
C LYS A 470 0.00 22.88 -2.41
N ALA A 471 0.35 23.52 -1.28
CA ALA A 471 0.97 24.85 -1.27
C ALA A 471 2.36 24.85 -1.96
N ALA A 472 3.11 23.74 -1.89
CA ALA A 472 4.37 23.53 -2.60
C ALA A 472 4.18 23.23 -4.11
N GLY A 473 2.94 23.13 -4.61
CA GLY A 473 2.64 22.83 -6.01
C GLY A 473 2.84 21.34 -6.37
N ILE A 474 2.91 20.44 -5.38
CA ILE A 474 2.99 19.01 -5.58
C ILE A 474 1.63 18.50 -6.05
N THR A 475 1.61 17.83 -7.18
CA THR A 475 0.41 17.22 -7.78
C THR A 475 0.52 15.70 -7.89
N ASP A 476 1.75 15.18 -7.80
CA ASP A 476 2.08 13.76 -7.87
C ASP A 476 3.19 13.44 -6.86
N ALA A 477 3.04 12.36 -6.13
CA ALA A 477 3.97 11.99 -5.05
C ALA A 477 5.38 11.62 -5.58
N SER A 478 5.52 11.21 -6.85
CA SER A 478 6.84 10.96 -7.45
C SER A 478 7.74 12.18 -7.39
N GLN A 479 7.16 13.39 -7.45
CA GLN A 479 7.88 14.65 -7.33
C GLN A 479 8.62 14.82 -5.98
N LEU A 480 8.19 14.07 -4.95
CA LEU A 480 8.87 14.05 -3.65
C LEU A 480 10.16 13.23 -3.66
N PHE A 481 10.33 12.33 -4.64
CA PHE A 481 11.47 11.41 -4.72
C PHE A 481 12.41 11.72 -5.88
N GLU A 482 12.16 12.80 -6.61
CA GLU A 482 12.98 13.23 -7.73
C GLU A 482 14.04 14.26 -7.30
N GLY A 483 15.29 13.91 -7.53
CA GLY A 483 16.40 14.88 -7.52
C GLY A 483 17.03 15.25 -6.18
N GLY A 484 16.78 14.51 -5.10
CA GLY A 484 17.42 14.73 -3.79
C GLY A 484 17.05 16.08 -3.13
N ARG A 485 15.89 16.64 -3.48
CA ARG A 485 15.38 17.92 -2.96
C ARG A 485 14.18 17.77 -2.03
N GLU A 486 13.87 16.56 -1.62
CA GLU A 486 12.68 16.17 -0.85
C GLU A 486 12.50 17.05 0.39
N TRP A 487 13.58 17.27 1.15
CA TRP A 487 13.57 18.14 2.32
C TRP A 487 13.33 19.61 2.02
N ALA A 488 13.84 20.10 0.88
CA ALA A 488 13.60 21.47 0.47
C ALA A 488 12.13 21.67 0.09
N ILE A 489 11.56 20.72 -0.63
CA ILE A 489 10.14 20.73 -1.03
C ILE A 489 9.23 20.71 0.21
N LEU A 490 9.46 19.78 1.13
CA LEU A 490 8.68 19.69 2.37
C LEU A 490 8.81 20.96 3.22
N ARG A 491 10.03 21.47 3.40
CA ARG A 491 10.27 22.71 4.13
C ARG A 491 9.51 23.88 3.50
N ASP A 492 9.64 24.05 2.18
CA ASP A 492 9.03 25.17 1.47
C ASP A 492 7.50 25.06 1.49
N GLY A 493 6.95 23.83 1.39
CA GLY A 493 5.54 23.55 1.58
C GLY A 493 5.03 23.90 2.98
N VAL A 494 5.75 23.46 4.02
CA VAL A 494 5.42 23.79 5.41
C VAL A 494 5.48 25.29 5.67
N MET A 495 6.51 25.98 5.15
CA MET A 495 6.66 27.42 5.33
C MET A 495 5.63 28.23 4.54
N GLY A 496 5.15 27.71 3.40
CA GLY A 496 4.08 28.30 2.58
C GLY A 496 2.67 27.99 3.05
N ALA A 497 2.50 27.00 3.94
CA ALA A 497 1.19 26.63 4.47
C ALA A 497 0.59 27.71 5.40
N PRO A 498 -0.76 27.73 5.60
CA PRO A 498 -1.42 28.56 6.60
C PRO A 498 -0.76 28.44 7.98
N ALA A 499 -0.83 29.50 8.79
CA ALA A 499 -0.14 29.57 10.08
C ALA A 499 -0.56 28.45 11.04
N GLU A 500 -1.82 28.04 11.00
CA GLU A 500 -2.38 26.95 11.80
C GLU A 500 -1.77 25.61 11.39
N ASP A 501 -1.86 25.26 10.10
CA ASP A 501 -1.28 24.02 9.55
C ASP A 501 0.23 23.92 9.80
N ARG A 502 0.94 25.03 9.60
CA ARG A 502 2.37 25.12 9.90
C ARG A 502 2.68 24.83 11.37
N THR A 503 1.86 25.34 12.28
CA THR A 503 2.03 25.09 13.72
C THR A 503 1.81 23.61 14.05
N ILE A 504 0.77 22.99 13.49
CA ILE A 504 0.47 21.56 13.65
C ILE A 504 1.67 20.73 13.16
N MET A 505 2.15 20.98 11.95
CA MET A 505 3.28 20.24 11.39
C MET A 505 4.58 20.41 12.18
N LEU A 506 4.89 21.63 12.63
CA LEU A 506 6.07 21.88 13.47
C LEU A 506 5.98 21.16 14.82
N ASN A 507 4.79 21.10 15.42
CA ASN A 507 4.58 20.35 16.68
C ASN A 507 4.71 18.84 16.45
N ALA A 508 4.15 18.29 15.37
CA ALA A 508 4.31 16.90 15.00
C ALA A 508 5.78 16.51 14.79
N LEU A 509 6.55 17.33 14.06
CA LEU A 509 7.99 17.13 13.86
C LEU A 509 8.80 17.20 15.16
N ARG A 510 8.46 18.11 16.08
CA ARG A 510 9.09 18.16 17.40
C ARG A 510 8.80 16.91 18.23
N GLY A 511 7.56 16.43 18.20
CA GLY A 511 7.15 15.17 18.83
C GLY A 511 7.95 13.99 18.29
N LEU A 512 8.05 13.88 16.96
CA LEU A 512 8.84 12.84 16.29
C LEU A 512 10.32 12.90 16.70
N THR A 513 10.93 14.08 16.64
CA THR A 513 12.35 14.27 17.03
C THR A 513 12.57 13.86 18.49
N ARG A 514 11.65 14.20 19.39
CA ARG A 514 11.70 13.80 20.81
C ARG A 514 11.64 12.28 20.94
N ALA A 515 10.69 11.62 20.29
CA ALA A 515 10.55 10.16 20.33
C ALA A 515 11.84 9.44 19.87
N PHE A 516 12.47 9.90 18.78
CA PHE A 516 13.77 9.37 18.33
C PHE A 516 14.90 9.58 19.36
N SER A 517 14.95 10.76 19.99
CA SER A 517 15.94 11.08 21.04
C SER A 517 15.78 10.17 22.24
N ASP A 518 14.54 10.01 22.72
CA ASP A 518 14.22 9.22 23.91
C ASP A 518 14.56 7.74 23.70
N VAL A 519 14.12 7.13 22.60
CA VAL A 519 14.44 5.74 22.23
C VAL A 519 15.97 5.53 22.12
N THR A 520 16.67 6.48 21.52
CA THR A 520 18.13 6.41 21.39
C THR A 520 18.83 6.46 22.73
N ALA A 521 18.39 7.35 23.63
CA ALA A 521 18.95 7.50 24.98
C ALA A 521 18.72 6.24 25.82
N GLU A 522 17.51 5.68 25.81
CA GLU A 522 17.15 4.47 26.54
C GLU A 522 17.97 3.25 26.07
N ARG A 523 18.07 3.02 24.77
CA ARG A 523 18.86 1.91 24.21
C ARG A 523 20.35 2.06 24.53
N ASN A 524 20.90 3.28 24.47
CA ASN A 524 22.28 3.55 24.87
C ASN A 524 22.52 3.31 26.36
N SER A 525 21.54 3.61 27.22
CA SER A 525 21.61 3.31 28.65
C SER A 525 21.62 1.82 28.91
N ALA A 526 20.65 1.09 28.33
CA ALA A 526 20.55 -0.37 28.46
C ALA A 526 21.84 -1.09 28.00
N ARG A 527 22.43 -0.61 26.88
CA ARG A 527 23.70 -1.16 26.38
C ARG A 527 24.87 -0.93 27.36
N ARG A 528 24.95 0.26 27.97
CA ARG A 528 25.96 0.56 29.01
C ARG A 528 25.80 -0.33 30.24
N ASP A 529 24.56 -0.55 30.66
CA ASP A 529 24.26 -1.39 31.83
C ASP A 529 24.57 -2.87 31.57
N ALA A 530 24.24 -3.38 30.36
CA ALA A 530 24.64 -4.72 29.94
C ALA A 530 26.16 -4.90 29.90
N GLN A 531 26.90 -3.91 29.37
CA GLN A 531 28.37 -3.93 29.35
C GLN A 531 28.99 -3.87 30.78
N ARG A 532 28.37 -3.15 31.71
CA ARG A 532 28.79 -3.13 33.11
C ARG A 532 28.59 -4.47 33.80
N LYS A 533 27.43 -5.12 33.55
CA LYS A 533 27.15 -6.46 34.09
C LYS A 533 28.14 -7.50 33.55
N ALA A 534 28.35 -7.54 32.24
CA ALA A 534 29.31 -8.46 31.60
C ALA A 534 30.78 -8.24 32.03
N LYS A 535 31.13 -7.10 32.57
CA LYS A 535 32.47 -6.83 33.16
C LYS A 535 32.55 -7.19 34.65
N ALA A 536 31.42 -7.34 35.33
CA ALA A 536 31.36 -7.71 36.74
C ALA A 536 31.27 -9.23 36.97
N GLU A 537 30.85 -9.97 35.95
CA GLU A 537 30.92 -11.43 35.81
C GLU A 537 32.29 -11.85 35.29
#